data_b12bf92337ad7ed7ed4f26bb47d27507
#
_entry.id   b12bf92337ad7ed7ed4f26bb47d27507
#
_cell.length_a   1.000
_cell.length_b   1.000
_cell.length_c   1.000
_cell.angle_alpha   90.00
_cell.angle_beta   90.00
_cell.angle_gamma   90.00
#
_symmetry.space_group_name_H-M   'P 1'
#
loop_
_entity.id
_entity.type
_entity.pdbx_description
1 polymer ?
#
loop_
_entity_poly.entity_id
_entity_poly.type
_entity_poly.pdbx_seq_one_letter_code
_entity_poly.pdbx_strand_id
1 'polypeptide(L)'
;LRSLGLKAGDHMAVLLENHPRFFEICFGAQRAGIIFTAISTRLKASETAYIIENCGARLLVTSKALASLADDIVPLTPAVQHRLMIDGTTLGHQAYETWMASQACTPIPDQTAGGDMLYSSGTTGHPKGVFIPPDSPDYDAPTSLMGICQTHFGFGPSSVYLSPAPLYHAAPMRFCMSAMRLGSTCVIMEHFDPERFLACVETHRVTHTQLVPTMFVRMLKLPAADRQLHDVSSLQFAIHAAAPCPIPIKEQIIDWWGPIVWEYYAGTEGMGMTLVRLSLI
;
A
#
# COMPACT_ATOMS: atom_id res chain seq x y z
N LEU A 1 -3.55 13.01 -15.60
CA LEU A 1 -4.18 11.82 -16.21
C LEU A 1 -5.09 12.21 -17.37
N ARG A 2 -5.94 13.23 -17.23
CA ARG A 2 -6.81 13.73 -18.30
C ARG A 2 -6.02 14.25 -19.52
N SER A 3 -4.87 14.91 -19.30
CA SER A 3 -3.98 15.39 -20.37
C SER A 3 -3.34 14.25 -21.19
N LEU A 4 -3.27 13.05 -20.64
CA LEU A 4 -2.86 11.82 -21.34
C LEU A 4 -4.05 11.10 -22.01
N GLY A 5 -5.24 11.69 -22.02
CA GLY A 5 -6.44 11.11 -22.60
C GLY A 5 -7.09 9.97 -21.82
N LEU A 6 -6.71 9.77 -20.54
CA LEU A 6 -7.36 8.78 -19.69
C LEU A 6 -8.71 9.32 -19.18
N LYS A 7 -9.71 8.44 -19.15
CA LYS A 7 -11.08 8.72 -18.70
C LYS A 7 -11.44 7.85 -17.49
N ALA A 8 -12.52 8.19 -16.82
CA ALA A 8 -13.06 7.34 -15.76
C ALA A 8 -13.30 5.91 -16.29
N GLY A 9 -12.90 4.92 -15.53
CA GLY A 9 -12.91 3.49 -15.90
C GLY A 9 -11.68 2.99 -16.67
N ASP A 10 -10.78 3.89 -17.14
CA ASP A 10 -9.51 3.45 -17.70
C ASP A 10 -8.59 2.88 -16.62
N HIS A 11 -7.65 2.03 -17.05
CA HIS A 11 -6.70 1.38 -16.16
C HIS A 11 -5.29 1.95 -16.28
N MET A 12 -4.56 1.94 -15.15
CA MET A 12 -3.13 2.23 -15.10
C MET A 12 -2.39 1.25 -14.21
N ALA A 13 -1.12 1.06 -14.46
CA ALA A 13 -0.22 0.24 -13.67
C ALA A 13 0.76 1.12 -12.86
N VAL A 14 1.02 0.71 -11.62
CA VAL A 14 1.97 1.34 -10.71
C VAL A 14 3.00 0.29 -10.30
N LEU A 15 4.20 0.38 -10.85
CA LEU A 15 5.34 -0.49 -10.55
C LEU A 15 6.37 0.32 -9.77
N LEU A 16 6.19 0.42 -8.45
CA LEU A 16 7.01 1.24 -7.57
C LEU A 16 7.42 0.48 -6.30
N GLU A 17 8.61 0.74 -5.83
CA GLU A 17 9.02 0.50 -4.45
C GLU A 17 8.17 1.36 -3.48
N ASN A 18 8.41 1.23 -2.17
CA ASN A 18 7.84 2.16 -1.19
C ASN A 18 8.45 3.55 -1.40
N HIS A 19 7.73 4.39 -2.13
CA HIS A 19 8.16 5.71 -2.56
C HIS A 19 7.16 6.78 -2.11
N PRO A 20 7.59 7.99 -1.71
CA PRO A 20 6.67 9.06 -1.28
C PRO A 20 5.58 9.40 -2.31
N ARG A 21 5.91 9.36 -3.61
CA ARG A 21 4.95 9.64 -4.70
C ARG A 21 3.92 8.53 -4.95
N PHE A 22 4.05 7.37 -4.30
CA PHE A 22 3.11 6.27 -4.47
C PHE A 22 1.67 6.71 -4.20
N PHE A 23 1.45 7.40 -3.08
CA PHE A 23 0.12 7.86 -2.71
C PHE A 23 -0.37 9.05 -3.55
N GLU A 24 0.53 9.94 -3.97
CA GLU A 24 0.22 11.01 -4.92
C GLU A 24 -0.40 10.43 -6.21
N ILE A 25 0.20 9.37 -6.72
CA ILE A 25 -0.26 8.67 -7.94
C ILE A 25 -1.61 7.96 -7.68
N CYS A 26 -1.70 7.19 -6.60
CA CYS A 26 -2.90 6.42 -6.28
C CYS A 26 -4.10 7.32 -5.99
N PHE A 27 -3.94 8.39 -5.21
CA PHE A 27 -5.00 9.36 -4.97
C PHE A 27 -5.38 10.15 -6.23
N GLY A 28 -4.39 10.51 -7.05
CA GLY A 28 -4.65 11.13 -8.35
C GLY A 28 -5.45 10.23 -9.29
N ALA A 29 -5.15 8.93 -9.30
CA ALA A 29 -5.90 7.94 -10.05
C ALA A 29 -7.33 7.80 -9.53
N GLN A 30 -7.49 7.57 -8.22
CA GLN A 30 -8.82 7.43 -7.61
C GLN A 30 -9.70 8.65 -7.85
N ARG A 31 -9.16 9.86 -7.65
CA ARG A 31 -9.89 11.11 -7.86
C ARG A 31 -10.32 11.34 -9.31
N ALA A 32 -9.58 10.76 -10.25
CA ALA A 32 -9.87 10.81 -11.68
C ALA A 32 -10.78 9.67 -12.16
N GLY A 33 -11.29 8.82 -11.29
CA GLY A 33 -12.09 7.65 -11.67
C GLY A 33 -11.27 6.54 -12.34
N ILE A 34 -9.92 6.58 -12.25
CA ILE A 34 -9.02 5.61 -12.86
C ILE A 34 -8.85 4.40 -11.92
N ILE A 35 -8.79 3.22 -12.53
CA ILE A 35 -8.51 1.97 -11.82
C ILE A 35 -6.99 1.74 -11.89
N PHE A 36 -6.33 1.74 -10.73
CA PHE A 36 -4.89 1.50 -10.71
C PHE A 36 -4.55 0.09 -10.20
N THR A 37 -3.51 -0.50 -10.78
CA THR A 37 -2.98 -1.80 -10.39
C THR A 37 -1.58 -1.62 -9.84
N ALA A 38 -1.42 -1.81 -8.52
CA ALA A 38 -0.12 -1.83 -7.87
C ALA A 38 0.55 -3.19 -8.09
N ILE A 39 1.76 -3.19 -8.66
CA ILE A 39 2.47 -4.40 -9.09
C ILE A 39 3.68 -4.64 -8.20
N SER A 40 3.89 -5.89 -7.78
CA SER A 40 5.06 -6.27 -6.99
C SER A 40 6.36 -6.06 -7.75
N THR A 41 7.29 -5.35 -7.15
CA THR A 41 8.64 -5.08 -7.67
C THR A 41 9.55 -6.32 -7.68
N ARG A 42 9.07 -7.45 -7.15
CA ARG A 42 9.82 -8.73 -7.07
C ARG A 42 9.49 -9.68 -8.22
N LEU A 43 8.56 -9.31 -9.07
CA LEU A 43 8.17 -10.11 -10.24
C LEU A 43 9.21 -9.98 -11.36
N LYS A 44 9.29 -11.02 -12.19
CA LYS A 44 10.09 -10.99 -13.42
C LYS A 44 9.37 -10.17 -14.51
N ALA A 45 10.10 -9.78 -15.54
CA ALA A 45 9.57 -8.98 -16.65
C ALA A 45 8.32 -9.62 -17.29
N SER A 46 8.32 -10.93 -17.54
CA SER A 46 7.17 -11.63 -18.13
C SER A 46 5.93 -11.65 -17.23
N GLU A 47 6.12 -11.79 -15.90
CA GLU A 47 5.02 -11.77 -14.93
C GLU A 47 4.45 -10.36 -14.78
N THR A 48 5.32 -9.36 -14.73
CA THR A 48 4.95 -7.94 -14.68
C THR A 48 4.18 -7.54 -15.94
N ALA A 49 4.69 -7.90 -17.13
CA ALA A 49 4.02 -7.65 -18.39
C ALA A 49 2.65 -8.32 -18.49
N TYR A 50 2.54 -9.57 -18.03
CA TYR A 50 1.24 -10.26 -17.96
C TYR A 50 0.21 -9.46 -17.18
N ILE A 51 0.57 -8.93 -15.99
CA ILE A 51 -0.35 -8.14 -15.17
C ILE A 51 -0.75 -6.85 -15.88
N ILE A 52 0.22 -6.14 -16.47
CA ILE A 52 -0.01 -4.88 -17.18
C ILE A 52 -0.98 -5.07 -18.37
N GLU A 53 -0.75 -6.10 -19.19
CA GLU A 53 -1.61 -6.40 -20.32
C GLU A 53 -2.99 -6.90 -19.88
N ASN A 54 -3.03 -7.79 -18.88
CA ASN A 54 -4.27 -8.39 -18.37
C ASN A 54 -5.18 -7.37 -17.71
N CYS A 55 -4.63 -6.38 -16.98
CA CYS A 55 -5.46 -5.29 -16.43
C CYS A 55 -5.82 -4.22 -17.47
N GLY A 56 -5.27 -4.28 -18.67
CA GLY A 56 -5.55 -3.30 -19.72
C GLY A 56 -4.99 -1.91 -19.42
N ALA A 57 -3.83 -1.82 -18.76
CA ALA A 57 -3.23 -0.56 -18.36
C ALA A 57 -2.80 0.27 -19.59
N ARG A 58 -3.30 1.50 -19.70
CA ARG A 58 -2.93 2.47 -20.73
C ARG A 58 -1.75 3.35 -20.32
N LEU A 59 -1.52 3.47 -19.02
CA LEU A 59 -0.41 4.21 -18.41
C LEU A 59 0.35 3.28 -17.45
N LEU A 60 1.67 3.31 -17.54
CA LEU A 60 2.58 2.74 -16.55
C LEU A 60 3.31 3.87 -15.83
N VAL A 61 3.33 3.83 -14.50
CA VAL A 61 4.21 4.67 -13.69
C VAL A 61 5.20 3.78 -12.95
N THR A 62 6.48 4.10 -13.07
CA THR A 62 7.59 3.37 -12.44
C THR A 62 8.65 4.35 -11.90
N SER A 63 9.76 3.85 -11.37
CA SER A 63 10.87 4.66 -10.87
C SER A 63 12.20 4.32 -11.53
N LYS A 64 13.17 5.22 -11.40
CA LYS A 64 14.54 5.00 -11.86
C LYS A 64 15.22 3.83 -11.12
N ALA A 65 14.83 3.57 -9.88
CA ALA A 65 15.32 2.42 -9.12
C ALA A 65 14.98 1.07 -9.76
N LEU A 66 13.89 1.04 -10.55
CA LEU A 66 13.42 -0.16 -11.27
C LEU A 66 13.73 -0.12 -12.77
N ALA A 67 14.66 0.75 -13.22
CA ALA A 67 14.94 1.01 -14.62
C ALA A 67 15.19 -0.26 -15.46
N SER A 68 15.97 -1.22 -14.94
CA SER A 68 16.26 -2.46 -15.68
C SER A 68 14.97 -3.25 -15.96
N LEU A 69 14.13 -3.46 -14.94
CA LEU A 69 12.85 -4.14 -15.12
C LEU A 69 11.92 -3.34 -16.04
N ALA A 70 11.90 -2.00 -15.87
CA ALA A 70 11.08 -1.10 -16.68
C ALA A 70 11.44 -1.18 -18.17
N ASP A 71 12.72 -1.22 -18.49
CA ASP A 71 13.20 -1.34 -19.88
C ASP A 71 12.86 -2.72 -20.47
N ASP A 72 13.02 -3.79 -19.69
CA ASP A 72 12.72 -5.16 -20.12
C ASP A 72 11.21 -5.36 -20.43
N ILE A 73 10.32 -4.63 -19.77
CA ILE A 73 8.87 -4.75 -20.01
C ILE A 73 8.35 -3.90 -21.16
N VAL A 74 9.09 -2.89 -21.65
CA VAL A 74 8.64 -2.05 -22.77
C VAL A 74 8.23 -2.87 -24.00
N PRO A 75 9.06 -3.80 -24.51
CA PRO A 75 8.69 -4.60 -25.69
C PRO A 75 7.57 -5.62 -25.41
N LEU A 76 7.31 -5.93 -24.15
CA LEU A 76 6.32 -6.91 -23.73
C LEU A 76 4.93 -6.30 -23.45
N THR A 77 4.81 -4.97 -23.48
CA THR A 77 3.59 -4.24 -23.13
C THR A 77 3.21 -3.22 -24.23
N PRO A 78 2.97 -3.66 -25.47
CA PRO A 78 2.72 -2.77 -26.60
C PRO A 78 1.41 -1.97 -26.45
N ALA A 79 0.45 -2.41 -25.65
CA ALA A 79 -0.81 -1.71 -25.41
C ALA A 79 -0.67 -0.48 -24.50
N VAL A 80 0.41 -0.36 -23.75
CA VAL A 80 0.68 0.78 -22.86
C VAL A 80 1.04 2.01 -23.69
N GLN A 81 0.17 3.02 -23.65
CA GLN A 81 0.29 4.23 -24.47
C GLN A 81 1.26 5.26 -23.85
N HIS A 82 1.33 5.31 -22.52
CA HIS A 82 2.14 6.27 -21.78
C HIS A 82 2.99 5.57 -20.73
N ARG A 83 4.24 5.99 -20.58
CA ARG A 83 5.15 5.50 -19.55
C ARG A 83 5.81 6.68 -18.86
N LEU A 84 5.63 6.79 -17.55
CA LEU A 84 6.23 7.83 -16.70
C LEU A 84 7.21 7.19 -15.73
N MET A 85 8.38 7.82 -15.59
CA MET A 85 9.41 7.36 -14.65
C MET A 85 9.75 8.45 -13.66
N ILE A 86 9.72 8.10 -12.37
CA ILE A 86 10.06 8.95 -11.23
C ILE A 86 11.58 8.93 -11.03
N ASP A 87 12.15 10.05 -10.57
CA ASP A 87 13.57 10.21 -10.24
C ASP A 87 14.53 9.97 -11.42
N GLY A 88 14.05 10.19 -12.61
CA GLY A 88 14.83 10.08 -13.83
C GLY A 88 14.05 9.56 -15.03
N THR A 89 14.78 9.03 -16.02
CA THR A 89 14.15 8.48 -17.23
C THR A 89 15.06 7.47 -17.90
N THR A 90 14.48 6.62 -18.76
CA THR A 90 15.15 5.74 -19.72
C THR A 90 14.47 5.83 -21.08
N LEU A 91 15.04 5.16 -22.08
CA LEU A 91 14.44 5.11 -23.40
C LEU A 91 13.01 4.50 -23.32
N GLY A 92 12.03 5.21 -23.87
CA GLY A 92 10.63 4.79 -23.85
C GLY A 92 9.82 5.28 -22.64
N HIS A 93 10.45 6.01 -21.70
CA HIS A 93 9.79 6.62 -20.55
C HIS A 93 9.95 8.15 -20.57
N GLN A 94 8.91 8.86 -20.12
CA GLN A 94 8.94 10.31 -19.88
C GLN A 94 9.24 10.57 -18.40
N ALA A 95 9.98 11.65 -18.10
CA ALA A 95 10.23 12.06 -16.72
C ALA A 95 8.93 12.51 -16.04
N TYR A 96 8.56 11.82 -14.98
CA TYR A 96 7.32 12.09 -14.21
C TYR A 96 7.28 13.52 -13.68
N GLU A 97 8.36 14.01 -13.10
CA GLU A 97 8.46 15.34 -12.49
C GLU A 97 8.25 16.44 -13.54
N THR A 98 8.89 16.31 -14.71
CA THR A 98 8.74 17.27 -15.81
C THR A 98 7.31 17.28 -16.32
N TRP A 99 6.72 16.09 -16.47
CA TRP A 99 5.32 15.98 -16.90
C TRP A 99 4.37 16.57 -15.85
N MET A 100 4.55 16.27 -14.56
CA MET A 100 3.72 16.81 -13.47
C MET A 100 3.81 18.34 -13.39
N ALA A 101 5.01 18.92 -13.52
CA ALA A 101 5.20 20.36 -13.45
C ALA A 101 4.44 21.14 -14.53
N SER A 102 4.08 20.49 -15.64
CA SER A 102 3.29 21.07 -16.72
C SER A 102 1.78 20.99 -16.53
N GLN A 103 1.30 20.32 -15.47
CA GLN A 103 -0.13 20.12 -15.26
C GLN A 103 -0.75 21.24 -14.45
N ALA A 104 -2.05 21.49 -14.68
CA ALA A 104 -2.83 22.42 -13.88
C ALA A 104 -3.00 21.91 -12.44
N CYS A 105 -2.88 22.83 -11.46
CA CYS A 105 -3.10 22.52 -10.05
C CYS A 105 -4.58 22.63 -9.61
N THR A 106 -5.48 22.86 -10.54
CA THR A 106 -6.94 22.96 -10.26
C THR A 106 -7.58 21.58 -10.28
N PRO A 107 -8.60 21.35 -9.44
CA PRO A 107 -9.39 20.12 -9.50
C PRO A 107 -9.99 19.89 -10.88
N ILE A 108 -10.08 18.62 -11.28
CA ILE A 108 -10.76 18.26 -12.53
C ILE A 108 -12.28 18.40 -12.35
N PRO A 109 -13.02 18.89 -13.36
CA PRO A 109 -14.45 19.15 -13.23
C PRO A 109 -15.31 17.86 -13.19
N ASP A 110 -14.79 16.76 -13.69
CA ASP A 110 -15.42 15.45 -13.79
C ASP A 110 -14.88 14.46 -12.75
N GLN A 111 -14.58 14.93 -11.53
CA GLN A 111 -14.09 14.09 -10.46
C GLN A 111 -15.12 12.99 -10.13
N THR A 112 -14.62 11.76 -10.04
CA THR A 112 -15.42 10.59 -9.63
C THR A 112 -14.52 9.53 -9.00
N ALA A 113 -15.09 8.66 -8.16
CA ALA A 113 -14.32 7.65 -7.47
C ALA A 113 -13.79 6.58 -8.43
N GLY A 114 -12.48 6.43 -8.48
CA GLY A 114 -11.78 5.26 -9.01
C GLY A 114 -11.46 4.25 -7.91
N GLY A 115 -10.69 3.23 -8.25
CA GLY A 115 -10.35 2.16 -7.30
C GLY A 115 -9.02 1.50 -7.59
N ASP A 116 -8.72 0.47 -6.81
CA ASP A 116 -7.58 -0.39 -7.04
C ASP A 116 -8.02 -1.76 -7.58
N MET A 117 -7.31 -2.28 -8.57
CA MET A 117 -7.39 -3.65 -9.03
C MET A 117 -6.10 -4.36 -8.62
N LEU A 118 -6.19 -5.34 -7.76
CA LEU A 118 -5.02 -6.03 -7.22
C LEU A 118 -4.95 -7.47 -7.71
N TYR A 119 -3.73 -7.96 -7.85
CA TYR A 119 -3.48 -9.33 -8.29
C TYR A 119 -3.11 -10.22 -7.12
N SER A 120 -3.87 -11.29 -6.95
CA SER A 120 -3.55 -12.36 -6.01
C SER A 120 -2.81 -13.50 -6.73
N SER A 121 -1.93 -14.20 -5.98
CA SER A 121 -1.31 -15.44 -6.48
C SER A 121 -2.41 -16.49 -6.65
N GLY A 122 -2.91 -16.65 -7.87
CA GLY A 122 -3.93 -17.65 -8.17
C GLY A 122 -3.42 -19.06 -7.86
N THR A 123 -4.28 -19.90 -7.30
CA THR A 123 -4.00 -21.32 -7.02
C THR A 123 -3.81 -22.18 -8.29
N THR A 124 -4.07 -21.62 -9.46
CA THR A 124 -4.17 -22.35 -10.75
C THR A 124 -3.19 -21.86 -11.82
N GLY A 125 -2.10 -21.14 -11.45
CA GLY A 125 -1.05 -20.71 -12.38
C GLY A 125 -0.89 -19.19 -12.47
N HIS A 126 -1.63 -18.49 -13.33
CA HIS A 126 -1.49 -17.05 -13.49
C HIS A 126 -2.18 -16.26 -12.38
N PRO A 127 -1.60 -15.10 -11.94
CA PRO A 127 -2.26 -14.19 -11.01
C PRO A 127 -3.62 -13.73 -11.53
N LYS A 128 -4.59 -13.60 -10.61
CA LYS A 128 -5.95 -13.13 -10.93
C LYS A 128 -6.15 -11.71 -10.44
N GLY A 129 -6.64 -10.85 -11.32
CA GLY A 129 -7.03 -9.48 -10.97
C GLY A 129 -8.35 -9.47 -10.19
N VAL A 130 -8.34 -8.81 -9.05
CA VAL A 130 -9.50 -8.59 -8.20
C VAL A 130 -9.80 -7.10 -8.19
N PHE A 131 -10.95 -6.73 -8.70
CA PHE A 131 -11.46 -5.36 -8.69
C PHE A 131 -12.75 -5.32 -7.88
N ILE A 132 -12.79 -4.44 -6.89
CA ILE A 132 -13.99 -4.15 -6.10
C ILE A 132 -14.38 -2.73 -6.46
N PRO A 133 -15.53 -2.52 -7.11
CA PRO A 133 -16.01 -1.18 -7.42
C PRO A 133 -16.15 -0.33 -6.13
N PRO A 134 -15.91 0.97 -6.20
CA PRO A 134 -16.17 1.86 -5.06
C PRO A 134 -17.67 1.82 -4.67
N ASP A 135 -17.94 1.91 -3.36
CA ASP A 135 -19.32 1.92 -2.81
C ASP A 135 -20.12 3.13 -3.29
N SER A 136 -19.47 4.21 -3.70
CA SER A 136 -20.05 5.46 -4.17
C SER A 136 -19.23 6.05 -5.33
N PRO A 137 -19.86 6.68 -6.32
CA PRO A 137 -19.15 7.47 -7.32
C PRO A 137 -18.57 8.78 -6.75
N ASP A 138 -19.01 9.20 -5.58
CA ASP A 138 -18.46 10.34 -4.87
C ASP A 138 -17.12 9.96 -4.25
N TYR A 139 -16.05 10.60 -4.71
CA TYR A 139 -14.70 10.36 -4.21
C TYR A 139 -14.57 10.69 -2.70
N ASP A 140 -15.29 11.68 -2.21
CA ASP A 140 -15.20 12.13 -0.82
C ASP A 140 -16.04 11.25 0.15
N ALA A 141 -16.87 10.36 -0.37
CA ALA A 141 -17.63 9.42 0.43
C ALA A 141 -16.71 8.49 1.24
N PRO A 142 -17.00 8.23 2.52
CA PRO A 142 -16.20 7.31 3.33
C PRO A 142 -16.28 5.88 2.77
N THR A 143 -15.15 5.16 2.79
CA THR A 143 -15.13 3.75 2.42
C THR A 143 -15.41 2.86 3.64
N SER A 144 -15.87 1.63 3.39
CA SER A 144 -16.09 0.63 4.44
C SER A 144 -14.84 0.42 5.32
N LEU A 145 -13.64 0.41 4.72
CA LEU A 145 -12.39 0.28 5.47
C LEU A 145 -12.10 1.51 6.35
N MET A 146 -12.41 2.73 5.89
CA MET A 146 -12.30 3.92 6.73
C MET A 146 -13.20 3.82 7.96
N GLY A 147 -14.42 3.31 7.81
CA GLY A 147 -15.33 3.04 8.93
C GLY A 147 -14.73 2.06 9.93
N ILE A 148 -14.15 0.97 9.46
CA ILE A 148 -13.44 -0.02 10.32
C ILE A 148 -12.24 0.62 11.01
N CYS A 149 -11.40 1.35 10.29
CA CYS A 149 -10.24 2.04 10.86
C CYS A 149 -10.65 3.02 11.97
N GLN A 150 -11.68 3.80 11.76
CA GLN A 150 -12.15 4.78 12.73
C GLN A 150 -12.82 4.11 13.94
N THR A 151 -13.73 3.15 13.71
CA THR A 151 -14.57 2.58 14.77
C THR A 151 -13.80 1.57 15.65
N HIS A 152 -12.96 0.72 15.05
CA HIS A 152 -12.29 -0.36 15.76
C HIS A 152 -10.86 -0.03 16.16
N PHE A 153 -10.17 0.80 15.37
CA PHE A 153 -8.76 1.13 15.60
C PHE A 153 -8.54 2.59 15.99
N GLY A 154 -9.59 3.42 16.07
CA GLY A 154 -9.48 4.81 16.52
C GLY A 154 -8.65 5.72 15.63
N PHE A 155 -8.49 5.39 14.34
CA PHE A 155 -7.77 6.26 13.42
C PHE A 155 -8.41 7.65 13.31
N GLY A 156 -7.59 8.69 13.34
CA GLY A 156 -8.01 10.08 13.22
C GLY A 156 -6.81 11.02 13.10
N PRO A 157 -7.03 12.35 13.16
CA PRO A 157 -5.97 13.35 12.92
C PRO A 157 -4.77 13.28 13.89
N SER A 158 -4.96 12.73 15.09
CA SER A 158 -3.88 12.54 16.07
C SER A 158 -3.12 11.23 15.89
N SER A 159 -3.54 10.35 14.99
CA SER A 159 -2.90 9.06 14.77
C SER A 159 -1.64 9.20 13.93
N VAL A 160 -0.59 8.47 14.31
CA VAL A 160 0.62 8.28 13.53
C VAL A 160 0.71 6.80 13.17
N TYR A 161 0.55 6.50 11.90
CA TYR A 161 0.54 5.13 11.37
C TYR A 161 1.86 4.78 10.69
N LEU A 162 2.54 3.75 11.19
CA LEU A 162 3.76 3.20 10.59
C LEU A 162 3.42 2.01 9.71
N SER A 163 3.77 2.11 8.42
CA SER A 163 3.63 1.03 7.43
C SER A 163 5.00 0.47 7.04
N PRO A 164 5.39 -0.71 7.54
CA PRO A 164 6.67 -1.33 7.24
C PRO A 164 6.64 -2.28 6.04
N ALA A 165 5.46 -2.56 5.49
CA ALA A 165 5.27 -3.55 4.44
C ALA A 165 5.25 -2.90 3.03
N PRO A 166 5.51 -3.69 1.95
CA PRO A 166 5.45 -3.17 0.60
C PRO A 166 4.06 -2.68 0.21
N LEU A 167 4.00 -1.47 -0.35
CA LEU A 167 2.76 -0.78 -0.70
C LEU A 167 2.00 -1.41 -1.89
N TYR A 168 2.62 -2.31 -2.63
CA TYR A 168 1.91 -3.03 -3.69
C TYR A 168 0.97 -4.14 -3.16
N HIS A 169 0.98 -4.43 -1.86
CA HIS A 169 -0.01 -5.31 -1.22
C HIS A 169 -1.26 -4.55 -0.80
N ALA A 170 -2.41 -5.23 -0.87
CA ALA A 170 -3.72 -4.67 -0.52
C ALA A 170 -3.75 -3.99 0.85
N ALA A 171 -3.31 -4.72 1.87
CA ALA A 171 -3.45 -4.25 3.25
C ALA A 171 -2.60 -3.00 3.54
N PRO A 172 -1.27 -2.96 3.35
CA PRO A 172 -0.48 -1.76 3.64
C PRO A 172 -0.92 -0.55 2.82
N MET A 173 -1.26 -0.74 1.55
CA MET A 173 -1.75 0.34 0.69
C MET A 173 -3.09 0.90 1.17
N ARG A 174 -4.10 0.03 1.31
CA ARG A 174 -5.48 0.45 1.65
C ARG A 174 -5.56 1.05 3.06
N PHE A 175 -4.79 0.51 4.04
CA PHE A 175 -4.71 1.09 5.38
C PHE A 175 -4.05 2.46 5.38
N CYS A 176 -2.92 2.66 4.65
CA CYS A 176 -2.31 3.97 4.50
C CYS A 176 -3.27 4.98 3.87
N MET A 177 -3.93 4.61 2.76
CA MET A 177 -4.87 5.51 2.08
C MET A 177 -6.06 5.85 2.98
N SER A 178 -6.59 4.89 3.74
CA SER A 178 -7.66 5.14 4.71
C SER A 178 -7.20 6.05 5.85
N ALA A 179 -6.02 5.79 6.43
CA ALA A 179 -5.43 6.61 7.48
C ALA A 179 -5.23 8.07 7.02
N MET A 180 -4.66 8.27 5.83
CA MET A 180 -4.47 9.61 5.25
C MET A 180 -5.80 10.34 5.03
N ARG A 181 -6.83 9.65 4.54
CA ARG A 181 -8.17 10.24 4.36
C ARG A 181 -8.85 10.57 5.69
N LEU A 182 -8.49 9.89 6.77
CA LEU A 182 -8.93 10.20 8.14
C LEU A 182 -8.10 11.27 8.83
N GLY A 183 -7.13 11.88 8.11
CA GLY A 183 -6.26 12.95 8.61
C GLY A 183 -5.05 12.47 9.41
N SER A 184 -4.78 11.17 9.44
CA SER A 184 -3.61 10.61 10.15
C SER A 184 -2.30 10.89 9.42
N THR A 185 -1.19 10.95 10.17
CA THR A 185 0.15 10.94 9.60
C THR A 185 0.57 9.51 9.26
N CYS A 186 1.09 9.28 8.05
CA CYS A 186 1.65 7.99 7.66
C CYS A 186 3.18 8.06 7.58
N VAL A 187 3.85 7.17 8.29
CA VAL A 187 5.30 6.94 8.21
C VAL A 187 5.50 5.66 7.40
N ILE A 188 6.23 5.74 6.31
CA ILE A 188 6.44 4.61 5.38
C ILE A 188 7.91 4.19 5.43
N MET A 189 8.16 2.93 5.77
CA MET A 189 9.49 2.36 5.65
C MET A 189 9.76 1.92 4.21
N GLU A 190 10.94 2.19 3.68
CA GLU A 190 11.36 1.69 2.36
C GLU A 190 11.35 0.16 2.33
N HIS A 191 11.84 -0.46 3.40
CA HIS A 191 11.79 -1.90 3.64
C HIS A 191 11.75 -2.18 5.14
N PHE A 192 11.20 -3.33 5.52
CA PHE A 192 11.16 -3.71 6.92
C PHE A 192 12.55 -4.11 7.43
N ASP A 193 12.99 -3.41 8.47
CA ASP A 193 14.12 -3.75 9.32
C ASP A 193 13.68 -3.65 10.78
N PRO A 194 13.95 -4.67 11.66
CA PRO A 194 13.42 -4.69 13.01
C PRO A 194 13.90 -3.53 13.90
N GLU A 195 15.20 -3.17 13.84
CA GLU A 195 15.76 -2.09 14.66
C GLU A 195 15.24 -0.73 14.18
N ARG A 196 15.25 -0.51 12.86
CA ARG A 196 14.71 0.71 12.26
C ARG A 196 13.22 0.86 12.54
N PHE A 197 12.46 -0.24 12.59
CA PHE A 197 11.05 -0.21 12.97
C PHE A 197 10.88 0.35 14.38
N LEU A 198 11.63 -0.17 15.36
CA LEU A 198 11.57 0.30 16.76
C LEU A 198 12.02 1.76 16.86
N ALA A 199 13.10 2.14 16.18
CA ALA A 199 13.55 3.53 16.11
C ALA A 199 12.50 4.48 15.49
N CYS A 200 11.78 4.03 14.43
CA CYS A 200 10.68 4.80 13.86
C CYS A 200 9.52 4.96 14.85
N VAL A 201 9.18 3.92 15.61
CA VAL A 201 8.12 3.99 16.63
C VAL A 201 8.44 5.08 17.64
N GLU A 202 9.64 5.10 18.19
CA GLU A 202 10.10 6.10 19.15
C GLU A 202 10.14 7.51 18.54
N THR A 203 10.86 7.66 17.41
CA THR A 203 11.14 8.97 16.79
C THR A 203 9.87 9.67 16.35
N HIS A 204 8.92 8.94 15.79
CA HIS A 204 7.68 9.50 15.26
C HIS A 204 6.49 9.39 16.22
N ARG A 205 6.71 8.84 17.44
CA ARG A 205 5.63 8.60 18.41
C ARG A 205 4.47 7.84 17.78
N VAL A 206 4.81 6.76 17.08
CA VAL A 206 3.85 5.94 16.33
C VAL A 206 2.77 5.39 17.26
N THR A 207 1.52 5.55 16.86
CA THR A 207 0.36 5.06 17.61
C THR A 207 -0.24 3.79 17.01
N HIS A 208 -0.12 3.62 15.70
CA HIS A 208 -0.73 2.52 14.95
C HIS A 208 0.29 1.88 13.99
N THR A 209 0.22 0.56 13.87
CA THR A 209 1.03 -0.16 12.87
C THR A 209 0.29 -1.40 12.38
N GLN A 210 0.58 -1.81 11.14
CA GLN A 210 0.12 -3.08 10.59
C GLN A 210 1.32 -3.94 10.20
N LEU A 211 1.30 -5.18 10.65
CA LEU A 211 2.41 -6.12 10.58
C LEU A 211 1.96 -7.47 10.02
N VAL A 212 2.92 -8.31 9.71
CA VAL A 212 2.70 -9.73 9.44
C VAL A 212 3.49 -10.57 10.44
N PRO A 213 3.09 -11.83 10.72
CA PRO A 213 3.73 -12.65 11.75
C PRO A 213 5.24 -12.81 11.62
N THR A 214 5.77 -12.82 10.39
CA THR A 214 7.22 -12.88 10.16
C THR A 214 7.97 -11.65 10.66
N MET A 215 7.33 -10.48 10.70
CA MET A 215 7.91 -9.26 11.27
C MET A 215 8.00 -9.37 12.79
N PHE A 216 6.98 -9.91 13.44
CA PHE A 216 7.05 -10.23 14.88
C PHE A 216 8.20 -11.17 15.20
N VAL A 217 8.34 -12.28 14.45
CA VAL A 217 9.45 -13.22 14.62
C VAL A 217 10.81 -12.54 14.47
N ARG A 218 10.96 -11.64 13.49
CA ARG A 218 12.23 -10.93 13.27
C ARG A 218 12.54 -9.96 14.42
N MET A 219 11.55 -9.25 14.94
CA MET A 219 11.72 -8.35 16.09
C MET A 219 12.06 -9.13 17.37
N LEU A 220 11.41 -10.26 17.62
CA LEU A 220 11.67 -11.10 18.79
C LEU A 220 13.04 -11.78 18.74
N LYS A 221 13.67 -11.92 17.57
CA LYS A 221 15.04 -12.39 17.40
C LYS A 221 16.12 -11.36 17.73
N LEU A 222 15.77 -10.09 17.85
CA LEU A 222 16.71 -9.10 18.35
C LEU A 222 17.11 -9.45 19.79
N PRO A 223 18.37 -9.20 20.18
CA PRO A 223 18.79 -9.29 21.58
C PRO A 223 17.86 -8.48 22.48
N ALA A 224 17.62 -8.98 23.69
CA ALA A 224 16.73 -8.30 24.65
C ALA A 224 17.18 -6.86 24.94
N ALA A 225 18.51 -6.64 25.02
CA ALA A 225 19.09 -5.31 25.19
C ALA A 225 18.68 -4.34 24.05
N ASP A 226 18.75 -4.79 22.79
CA ASP A 226 18.44 -3.97 21.63
C ASP A 226 16.94 -3.64 21.57
N ARG A 227 16.07 -4.60 21.96
CA ARG A 227 14.61 -4.37 22.06
C ARG A 227 14.24 -3.31 23.10
N GLN A 228 15.07 -3.15 24.17
CA GLN A 228 14.87 -2.20 25.24
C GLN A 228 15.48 -0.82 24.96
N LEU A 229 16.23 -0.64 23.88
CA LEU A 229 16.84 0.64 23.52
C LEU A 229 15.79 1.69 23.08
N HIS A 230 14.62 1.24 22.67
CA HIS A 230 13.61 2.12 22.06
C HIS A 230 12.32 2.16 22.87
N ASP A 231 11.79 3.36 23.07
CA ASP A 231 10.48 3.59 23.69
C ASP A 231 9.35 3.30 22.70
N VAL A 232 8.66 2.20 22.90
CA VAL A 232 7.48 1.80 22.12
C VAL A 232 6.15 2.10 22.82
N SER A 233 6.15 2.82 23.92
CA SER A 233 4.97 3.11 24.75
C SER A 233 3.90 3.94 24.06
N SER A 234 4.24 4.61 22.95
CA SER A 234 3.28 5.34 22.14
C SER A 234 2.33 4.45 21.34
N LEU A 235 2.68 3.16 21.11
CA LEU A 235 1.83 2.23 20.39
C LEU A 235 0.51 1.98 21.11
N GLN A 236 -0.59 2.14 20.42
CA GLN A 236 -1.95 1.89 20.89
C GLN A 236 -2.60 0.73 20.15
N PHE A 237 -2.23 0.51 18.90
CA PHE A 237 -2.76 -0.54 18.04
C PHE A 237 -1.65 -1.18 17.21
N ALA A 238 -1.45 -2.48 17.40
CA ALA A 238 -0.59 -3.34 16.59
C ALA A 238 -1.46 -4.36 15.86
N ILE A 239 -1.75 -4.11 14.60
CA ILE A 239 -2.67 -4.92 13.79
C ILE A 239 -1.87 -5.94 13.00
N HIS A 240 -2.26 -7.21 12.97
CA HIS A 240 -1.62 -8.19 12.11
C HIS A 240 -2.62 -9.05 11.34
N ALA A 241 -2.17 -9.56 10.21
CA ALA A 241 -2.93 -10.44 9.33
C ALA A 241 -2.03 -11.18 8.34
N ALA A 242 -2.60 -11.66 7.27
CA ALA A 242 -1.99 -12.29 6.09
C ALA A 242 -1.50 -13.73 6.29
N ALA A 243 -1.24 -14.18 7.50
CA ALA A 243 -0.87 -15.56 7.82
C ALA A 243 -1.23 -15.88 9.27
N PRO A 244 -1.40 -17.17 9.62
CA PRO A 244 -1.52 -17.59 11.00
C PRO A 244 -0.30 -17.16 11.81
N CYS A 245 -0.51 -16.53 12.98
CA CYS A 245 0.56 -16.19 13.89
C CYS A 245 0.71 -17.29 14.95
N PRO A 246 1.91 -17.91 15.09
CA PRO A 246 2.12 -18.93 16.13
C PRO A 246 1.81 -18.37 17.53
N ILE A 247 1.10 -19.14 18.35
CA ILE A 247 0.68 -18.72 19.70
C ILE A 247 1.87 -18.20 20.54
N PRO A 248 3.02 -18.91 20.63
CA PRO A 248 4.15 -18.43 21.44
C PRO A 248 4.76 -17.10 20.94
N ILE A 249 4.67 -16.81 19.64
CA ILE A 249 5.10 -15.52 19.08
C ILE A 249 4.13 -14.42 19.50
N LYS A 250 2.85 -14.70 19.43
CA LYS A 250 1.78 -13.78 19.78
C LYS A 250 1.85 -13.41 21.28
N GLU A 251 2.01 -14.40 22.14
CA GLU A 251 2.17 -14.23 23.59
C GLU A 251 3.38 -13.33 23.89
N GLN A 252 4.56 -13.60 23.30
CA GLN A 252 5.76 -12.78 23.52
C GLN A 252 5.57 -11.33 23.08
N ILE A 253 4.84 -11.07 21.99
CA ILE A 253 4.54 -9.70 21.56
C ILE A 253 3.56 -9.02 22.52
N ILE A 254 2.55 -9.73 23.02
CA ILE A 254 1.60 -9.19 24.00
C ILE A 254 2.33 -8.90 25.33
N ASP A 255 3.22 -9.78 25.77
CA ASP A 255 4.05 -9.57 26.96
C ASP A 255 4.94 -8.32 26.83
N TRP A 256 5.44 -8.06 25.61
CA TRP A 256 6.32 -6.91 25.36
C TRP A 256 5.54 -5.60 25.17
N TRP A 257 4.48 -5.60 24.36
CA TRP A 257 3.76 -4.37 23.95
C TRP A 257 2.47 -4.14 24.74
N GLY A 258 2.02 -5.11 25.50
CA GLY A 258 0.73 -5.08 26.19
C GLY A 258 -0.43 -5.53 25.28
N PRO A 259 -1.68 -5.39 25.78
CA PRO A 259 -2.89 -5.90 25.12
C PRO A 259 -3.38 -4.98 23.98
N ILE A 260 -2.45 -4.54 23.12
CA ILE A 260 -2.72 -3.67 21.97
C ILE A 260 -2.75 -4.43 20.64
N VAL A 261 -2.54 -5.75 20.69
CA VAL A 261 -2.43 -6.60 19.50
C VAL A 261 -3.82 -6.98 19.01
N TRP A 262 -4.03 -6.75 17.71
CA TRP A 262 -5.25 -7.11 17.01
C TRP A 262 -4.94 -8.03 15.85
N GLU A 263 -5.78 -9.01 15.62
CA GLU A 263 -5.71 -9.87 14.45
C GLU A 263 -6.96 -9.69 13.61
N TYR A 264 -6.78 -9.66 12.28
CA TYR A 264 -7.92 -9.79 11.40
C TYR A 264 -7.70 -10.87 10.34
N TYR A 265 -8.80 -11.43 9.88
CA TYR A 265 -8.87 -12.31 8.73
C TYR A 265 -9.72 -11.64 7.65
N ALA A 266 -9.14 -11.47 6.46
CA ALA A 266 -9.80 -10.92 5.29
C ALA A 266 -9.11 -11.41 4.01
N GLY A 267 -9.81 -11.35 2.88
CA GLY A 267 -9.27 -11.61 1.55
C GLY A 267 -9.20 -10.35 0.70
N THR A 268 -8.37 -10.37 -0.32
CA THR A 268 -8.27 -9.30 -1.33
C THR A 268 -9.61 -9.09 -2.04
N GLU A 269 -10.40 -10.14 -2.15
CA GLU A 269 -11.73 -10.20 -2.77
C GLU A 269 -12.81 -9.40 -2.02
N GLY A 270 -12.55 -8.90 -0.81
CA GLY A 270 -13.49 -8.07 -0.07
C GLY A 270 -14.72 -8.81 0.48
N MET A 271 -14.60 -10.12 0.74
CA MET A 271 -15.68 -10.97 1.26
C MET A 271 -16.06 -10.69 2.73
N GLY A 272 -15.53 -9.61 3.30
CA GLY A 272 -15.68 -9.25 4.70
C GLY A 272 -14.39 -9.36 5.50
N MET A 273 -14.46 -8.92 6.76
CA MET A 273 -13.33 -8.94 7.69
C MET A 273 -13.81 -9.40 9.05
N THR A 274 -13.09 -10.33 9.67
CA THR A 274 -13.26 -10.67 11.07
C THR A 274 -12.13 -10.04 11.88
N LEU A 275 -12.46 -9.52 13.08
CA LEU A 275 -11.54 -8.80 13.95
C LEU A 275 -11.53 -9.45 15.32
N VAL A 276 -10.34 -9.62 15.90
CA VAL A 276 -10.15 -10.09 17.28
C VAL A 276 -9.11 -9.22 17.97
N ARG A 277 -9.47 -8.67 19.11
CA ARG A 277 -8.49 -8.09 20.04
C ARG A 277 -7.89 -9.21 20.88
N LEU A 278 -6.57 -9.24 20.94
CA LEU A 278 -5.86 -10.28 21.67
C LEU A 278 -5.43 -9.77 23.04
N SER A 279 -5.73 -10.57 24.08
CA SER A 279 -5.26 -10.37 25.44
C SER A 279 -4.78 -11.71 25.98
N LEU A 280 -3.82 -11.71 26.88
CA LEU A 280 -3.51 -12.89 27.70
C LEU A 280 -4.71 -13.12 28.63
N ILE A 281 -5.22 -14.34 28.66
CA ILE A 281 -6.27 -14.77 29.59
C ILE A 281 -5.62 -15.10 30.92
#